data_826efd2f0aa6c71f3c10ac37b242d3c9
#
_entry.id   826efd2f0aa6c71f3c10ac37b242d3c9
#
_cell.length_a   1.000
_cell.length_b   1.000
_cell.length_c   1.000
_cell.angle_alpha   90.00
_cell.angle_beta   90.00
_cell.angle_gamma   90.00
#
_symmetry.space_group_name_H-M   'P 1'
#
loop_
_entity.id
_entity.type
_entity.pdbx_description
1 polymer ?
#
loop_
_entity_poly.entity_id
_entity_poly.type
_entity_poly.pdbx_seq_one_letter_code
_entity_poly.pdbx_strand_id
1 'polypeptide(L)'
;MSPHFEPISARYLHLELLGRPHRVYVEEAGQGIPLLCLHTAGSDTRQFRGLMNDQRITANFRVLAFDMPWHGKSSPPAGWQDAEYQLTSSDYMRMILEVSDALELDNPVAMGCSIGGRIVLHLAHEHPERFRALIGLESAAHTDAYYDLSWLHRPDVHGGMVCAGVISGLVAPVAPAVHRWETLWHYMQSGPGVFKGDLNFYMIDGDIRDRVD
;
A
#
# COMPACT_ATOMS: atom_id res chain seq x y z
N MET A 1 -4.77 -28.41 18.08
CA MET A 1 -5.23 -27.95 16.75
C MET A 1 -4.38 -28.66 15.72
N SER A 2 -4.97 -29.28 14.70
CA SER A 2 -4.18 -29.97 13.65
C SER A 2 -3.50 -28.90 12.77
N PRO A 3 -2.28 -29.13 12.28
CA PRO A 3 -1.62 -28.26 11.32
C PRO A 3 -2.48 -28.11 10.05
N HIS A 4 -2.63 -26.87 9.57
CA HIS A 4 -3.33 -26.58 8.32
C HIS A 4 -2.75 -25.32 7.71
N PHE A 5 -2.90 -25.16 6.39
CA PHE A 5 -2.58 -23.95 5.68
C PHE A 5 -3.78 -23.01 5.67
N GLU A 6 -3.55 -21.72 5.84
CA GLU A 6 -4.55 -20.69 5.54
C GLU A 6 -4.73 -20.52 4.01
N PRO A 7 -5.84 -19.96 3.55
CA PRO A 7 -6.16 -19.89 2.11
C PRO A 7 -5.28 -18.93 1.32
N ILE A 8 -4.42 -18.15 1.97
CA ILE A 8 -3.58 -17.14 1.31
C ILE A 8 -2.45 -17.82 0.57
N SER A 9 -2.31 -17.52 -0.71
CA SER A 9 -1.11 -17.85 -1.48
C SER A 9 -0.26 -16.61 -1.72
N ALA A 10 1.06 -16.80 -1.75
CA ALA A 10 2.02 -15.72 -1.87
C ALA A 10 3.09 -16.04 -2.91
N ARG A 11 3.40 -15.07 -3.76
CA ARG A 11 4.35 -15.24 -4.87
C ARG A 11 5.14 -13.97 -5.11
N TYR A 12 6.26 -14.09 -5.85
CA TYR A 12 6.97 -12.97 -6.41
C TYR A 12 6.65 -12.83 -7.89
N LEU A 13 6.23 -11.64 -8.27
CA LEU A 13 6.03 -11.22 -9.64
C LEU A 13 7.27 -10.47 -10.12
N HIS A 14 7.88 -10.92 -11.20
CA HIS A 14 8.96 -10.21 -11.87
C HIS A 14 8.36 -9.44 -13.04
N LEU A 15 8.45 -8.13 -13.00
CA LEU A 15 7.90 -7.25 -14.03
C LEU A 15 8.74 -5.99 -14.17
N GLU A 16 8.49 -5.26 -15.23
CA GLU A 16 9.01 -3.92 -15.41
C GLU A 16 8.04 -2.91 -14.79
N LEU A 17 8.49 -2.12 -13.81
CA LEU A 17 7.74 -1.00 -13.25
C LEU A 17 8.53 0.29 -13.47
N LEU A 18 7.85 1.33 -13.93
CA LEU A 18 8.45 2.64 -14.19
C LEU A 18 9.70 2.55 -15.09
N GLY A 19 9.73 1.59 -16.04
CA GLY A 19 10.83 1.35 -16.94
C GLY A 19 12.05 0.66 -16.31
N ARG A 20 11.89 -0.02 -15.17
CA ARG A 20 12.95 -0.76 -14.47
C ARG A 20 12.48 -2.14 -14.03
N PRO A 21 13.35 -3.17 -14.06
CA PRO A 21 12.98 -4.49 -13.57
C PRO A 21 12.82 -4.46 -12.05
N HIS A 22 11.69 -5.03 -11.60
CA HIS A 22 11.35 -5.18 -10.19
C HIS A 22 10.93 -6.61 -9.86
N ARG A 23 11.07 -6.94 -8.59
CA ARG A 23 10.58 -8.17 -7.97
C ARG A 23 9.57 -7.76 -6.91
N VAL A 24 8.29 -7.91 -7.23
CA VAL A 24 7.17 -7.48 -6.40
C VAL A 24 6.56 -8.68 -5.69
N TYR A 25 6.35 -8.57 -4.40
CA TYR A 25 5.66 -9.58 -3.61
C TYR A 25 4.14 -9.36 -3.69
N VAL A 26 3.41 -10.44 -3.94
CA VAL A 26 1.95 -10.45 -4.09
C VAL A 26 1.37 -11.51 -3.20
N GLU A 27 0.31 -11.18 -2.45
CA GLU A 27 -0.56 -12.12 -1.74
C GLU A 27 -1.94 -12.15 -2.39
N GLU A 28 -2.55 -13.32 -2.45
CA GLU A 28 -3.92 -13.47 -2.96
C GLU A 28 -4.69 -14.57 -2.24
N ALA A 29 -6.02 -14.40 -2.17
CA ALA A 29 -6.95 -15.42 -1.67
C ALA A 29 -8.34 -15.25 -2.31
N GLY A 30 -9.08 -16.35 -2.42
CA GLY A 30 -10.45 -16.34 -2.93
C GLY A 30 -10.53 -16.43 -4.45
N GLN A 31 -11.74 -16.20 -4.95
CA GLN A 31 -12.08 -16.27 -6.39
C GLN A 31 -13.22 -15.30 -6.71
N GLY A 32 -13.41 -15.00 -7.99
CA GLY A 32 -14.49 -14.11 -8.45
C GLY A 32 -13.95 -12.73 -8.84
N ILE A 33 -14.65 -11.67 -8.48
CA ILE A 33 -14.29 -10.30 -8.86
C ILE A 33 -12.92 -9.93 -8.28
N PRO A 34 -11.96 -9.47 -9.10
CA PRO A 34 -10.67 -9.02 -8.58
C PRO A 34 -10.86 -7.81 -7.65
N LEU A 35 -10.33 -7.90 -6.42
CA LEU A 35 -10.26 -6.82 -5.44
C LEU A 35 -8.79 -6.51 -5.17
N LEU A 36 -8.26 -5.49 -5.82
CA LEU A 36 -6.89 -5.03 -5.65
C LEU A 36 -6.80 -4.10 -4.45
N CYS A 37 -6.04 -4.51 -3.44
CA CYS A 37 -5.88 -3.80 -2.19
C CYS A 37 -4.55 -3.05 -2.13
N LEU A 38 -4.60 -1.76 -1.79
CA LEU A 38 -3.46 -0.82 -1.76
C LEU A 38 -3.17 -0.44 -0.31
N HIS A 39 -1.99 -0.82 0.19
CA HIS A 39 -1.61 -0.63 1.58
C HIS A 39 -1.34 0.84 1.94
N THR A 40 -1.35 1.15 3.23
CA THR A 40 -1.01 2.46 3.79
C THR A 40 0.50 2.73 3.75
N ALA A 41 0.90 3.98 3.99
CA ALA A 41 2.30 4.40 3.99
C ALA A 41 3.17 3.51 4.90
N GLY A 42 4.33 3.09 4.40
CA GLY A 42 5.30 2.28 5.14
C GLY A 42 4.82 0.89 5.57
N SER A 43 3.64 0.45 5.12
CA SER A 43 3.07 -0.87 5.43
C SER A 43 3.30 -1.86 4.28
N ASP A 44 2.54 -2.96 4.26
CA ASP A 44 2.64 -4.01 3.25
C ASP A 44 1.33 -4.83 3.14
N THR A 45 1.34 -5.90 2.34
CA THR A 45 0.20 -6.78 2.09
C THR A 45 -0.46 -7.34 3.34
N ARG A 46 0.26 -7.48 4.46
CA ARG A 46 -0.28 -8.03 5.72
C ARG A 46 -1.48 -7.24 6.25
N GLN A 47 -1.62 -5.98 5.84
CA GLN A 47 -2.77 -5.14 6.17
C GLN A 47 -4.11 -5.79 5.76
N PHE A 48 -4.11 -6.61 4.72
CA PHE A 48 -5.33 -7.17 4.12
C PHE A 48 -5.57 -8.65 4.46
N ARG A 49 -4.74 -9.27 5.29
CA ARG A 49 -4.90 -10.69 5.66
C ARG A 49 -6.22 -11.00 6.34
N GLY A 50 -6.79 -10.05 7.06
CA GLY A 50 -8.13 -10.19 7.62
C GLY A 50 -9.20 -10.41 6.56
N LEU A 51 -9.12 -9.67 5.44
CA LEU A 51 -10.03 -9.85 4.30
C LEU A 51 -9.78 -11.17 3.58
N MET A 52 -8.51 -11.52 3.37
CA MET A 52 -8.10 -12.75 2.67
C MET A 52 -8.51 -14.02 3.44
N ASN A 53 -8.67 -13.94 4.76
CA ASN A 53 -9.12 -15.04 5.61
C ASN A 53 -10.64 -15.02 5.87
N ASP A 54 -11.38 -14.03 5.42
CA ASP A 54 -12.84 -13.96 5.58
C ASP A 54 -13.56 -14.65 4.40
N GLN A 55 -14.16 -15.80 4.65
CA GLN A 55 -14.90 -16.57 3.65
C GLN A 55 -16.08 -15.81 3.04
N ARG A 56 -16.67 -14.83 3.74
CA ARG A 56 -17.75 -14.00 3.20
C ARG A 56 -17.25 -13.08 2.08
N ILE A 57 -15.99 -12.70 2.15
CA ILE A 57 -15.31 -11.89 1.14
C ILE A 57 -14.77 -12.81 0.03
N THR A 58 -13.96 -13.80 0.39
CA THR A 58 -13.23 -14.64 -0.56
C THR A 58 -14.12 -15.61 -1.37
N ALA A 59 -15.36 -15.80 -0.97
CA ALA A 59 -16.36 -16.50 -1.78
C ALA A 59 -16.80 -15.73 -3.06
N ASN A 60 -16.65 -14.40 -3.06
CA ASN A 60 -17.13 -13.53 -4.15
C ASN A 60 -16.00 -12.70 -4.77
N PHE A 61 -14.91 -12.50 -4.07
CA PHE A 61 -13.79 -11.69 -4.50
C PHE A 61 -12.49 -12.50 -4.51
N ARG A 62 -11.73 -12.35 -5.58
CA ARG A 62 -10.31 -12.67 -5.60
C ARG A 62 -9.58 -11.47 -5.00
N VAL A 63 -9.27 -11.53 -3.71
CA VAL A 63 -8.56 -10.47 -2.98
C VAL A 63 -7.08 -10.56 -3.30
N LEU A 64 -6.51 -9.48 -3.81
CA LEU A 64 -5.08 -9.37 -4.14
C LEU A 64 -4.50 -8.16 -3.43
N ALA A 65 -3.27 -8.29 -2.96
CA ALA A 65 -2.48 -7.17 -2.47
C ALA A 65 -1.03 -7.35 -2.90
N PHE A 66 -0.33 -6.25 -3.14
CA PHE A 66 1.10 -6.29 -3.45
C PHE A 66 1.85 -5.31 -2.56
N ASP A 67 3.06 -5.69 -2.17
CA ASP A 67 3.97 -4.76 -1.54
C ASP A 67 4.55 -3.85 -2.63
N MET A 68 4.39 -2.54 -2.51
CA MET A 68 5.05 -1.60 -3.43
C MET A 68 6.58 -1.81 -3.42
N PRO A 69 7.31 -1.44 -4.48
CA PRO A 69 8.77 -1.38 -4.42
C PRO A 69 9.26 -0.66 -3.15
N TRP A 70 10.33 -1.16 -2.54
CA TRP A 70 10.88 -0.72 -1.24
C TRP A 70 10.11 -1.18 0.01
N HIS A 71 8.88 -1.68 -0.14
CA HIS A 71 8.04 -2.10 0.98
C HIS A 71 8.08 -3.60 1.21
N GLY A 72 7.84 -4.00 2.45
CA GLY A 72 7.63 -5.37 2.84
C GLY A 72 8.70 -6.33 2.31
N LYS A 73 8.28 -7.23 1.43
CA LYS A 73 9.13 -8.23 0.78
C LYS A 73 9.46 -7.90 -0.68
N SER A 74 8.95 -6.80 -1.22
CA SER A 74 9.32 -6.32 -2.55
C SER A 74 10.72 -5.72 -2.55
N SER A 75 11.44 -5.93 -3.65
CA SER A 75 12.78 -5.38 -3.79
C SER A 75 12.72 -3.90 -4.21
N PRO A 76 13.63 -3.06 -3.70
CA PRO A 76 13.86 -1.76 -4.32
C PRO A 76 14.53 -1.93 -5.70
N PRO A 77 14.52 -0.91 -6.57
CA PRO A 77 15.21 -0.95 -7.85
C PRO A 77 16.74 -1.02 -7.68
N ALA A 78 17.44 -1.49 -8.70
CA ALA A 78 18.90 -1.47 -8.70
C ALA A 78 19.45 -0.03 -8.50
N GLY A 79 20.50 0.12 -7.70
CA GLY A 79 21.09 1.43 -7.36
C GLY A 79 20.32 2.20 -6.27
N TRP A 80 19.42 1.54 -5.57
CA TRP A 80 18.61 2.16 -4.50
C TRP A 80 19.42 2.75 -3.34
N GLN A 81 20.63 2.25 -3.12
CA GLN A 81 21.52 2.70 -2.04
C GLN A 81 21.93 4.17 -2.18
N ASP A 82 21.94 4.66 -3.42
CA ASP A 82 22.35 6.01 -3.79
C ASP A 82 21.14 6.92 -4.09
N ALA A 83 19.92 6.44 -3.81
CA ALA A 83 18.69 7.14 -4.11
C ALA A 83 17.82 7.32 -2.85
N GLU A 84 17.18 8.48 -2.74
CA GLU A 84 16.11 8.69 -1.77
C GLU A 84 14.78 8.27 -2.40
N TYR A 85 14.03 7.39 -1.71
CA TYR A 85 12.69 7.02 -2.17
C TYR A 85 11.73 8.19 -2.03
N GLN A 86 10.99 8.48 -3.09
CA GLN A 86 9.99 9.54 -3.15
C GLN A 86 8.83 9.08 -4.04
N LEU A 87 7.64 8.96 -3.45
CA LEU A 87 6.44 8.60 -4.18
C LEU A 87 5.77 9.85 -4.75
N THR A 88 5.39 9.77 -6.03
CA THR A 88 4.56 10.78 -6.70
C THR A 88 3.21 10.17 -7.11
N SER A 89 2.20 11.00 -7.34
CA SER A 89 0.88 10.57 -7.83
C SER A 89 1.00 9.83 -9.17
N SER A 90 1.81 10.35 -10.08
CA SER A 90 2.05 9.76 -11.39
C SER A 90 2.70 8.36 -11.28
N ASP A 91 3.76 8.24 -10.50
CA ASP A 91 4.45 6.94 -10.34
C ASP A 91 3.57 5.93 -9.63
N TYR A 92 2.80 6.37 -8.62
CA TYR A 92 1.91 5.46 -7.88
C TYR A 92 0.79 4.92 -8.77
N MET A 93 0.09 5.79 -9.51
CA MET A 93 -0.92 5.34 -10.47
C MET A 93 -0.33 4.37 -11.50
N ARG A 94 0.82 4.72 -12.07
CA ARG A 94 1.48 3.90 -13.06
C ARG A 94 1.85 2.52 -12.52
N MET A 95 2.40 2.44 -11.31
CA MET A 95 2.70 1.15 -10.66
C MET A 95 1.43 0.30 -10.48
N ILE A 96 0.31 0.91 -10.04
CA ILE A 96 -0.96 0.20 -9.87
C ILE A 96 -1.45 -0.36 -11.20
N LEU A 97 -1.40 0.43 -12.27
CA LEU A 97 -1.84 0.01 -13.60
C LEU A 97 -0.92 -1.10 -14.17
N GLU A 98 0.40 -0.94 -14.08
CA GLU A 98 1.37 -1.93 -14.56
C GLU A 98 1.26 -3.27 -13.79
N VAL A 99 1.04 -3.23 -12.46
CA VAL A 99 0.79 -4.44 -11.67
C VAL A 99 -0.55 -5.08 -12.03
N SER A 100 -1.61 -4.26 -12.21
CA SER A 100 -2.93 -4.74 -12.61
C SER A 100 -2.88 -5.46 -13.96
N ASP A 101 -2.17 -4.89 -14.94
CA ASP A 101 -1.97 -5.48 -16.25
C ASP A 101 -1.15 -6.78 -16.19
N ALA A 102 -0.07 -6.79 -15.42
CA ALA A 102 0.78 -7.98 -15.25
C ALA A 102 0.07 -9.14 -14.53
N LEU A 103 -0.92 -8.85 -13.70
CA LEU A 103 -1.77 -9.82 -13.02
C LEU A 103 -3.04 -10.17 -13.83
N GLU A 104 -3.18 -9.61 -15.03
CA GLU A 104 -4.32 -9.80 -15.95
C GLU A 104 -5.67 -9.54 -15.24
N LEU A 105 -5.75 -8.44 -14.47
CA LEU A 105 -6.96 -8.10 -13.75
C LEU A 105 -7.98 -7.44 -14.68
N ASP A 106 -9.06 -8.14 -14.96
CA ASP A 106 -10.16 -7.60 -15.77
C ASP A 106 -11.08 -6.75 -14.92
N ASN A 107 -11.10 -5.45 -15.17
CA ASN A 107 -11.99 -4.48 -14.55
C ASN A 107 -12.09 -4.66 -13.02
N PRO A 108 -10.96 -4.57 -12.27
CA PRO A 108 -10.94 -4.84 -10.84
C PRO A 108 -11.66 -3.77 -10.02
N VAL A 109 -12.06 -4.14 -8.81
CA VAL A 109 -12.29 -3.16 -7.74
C VAL A 109 -10.93 -2.81 -7.15
N ALA A 110 -10.59 -1.52 -7.02
CA ALA A 110 -9.42 -1.11 -6.25
C ALA A 110 -9.87 -0.49 -4.92
N MET A 111 -9.25 -0.95 -3.83
CA MET A 111 -9.51 -0.46 -2.47
C MET A 111 -8.20 -0.10 -1.81
N GLY A 112 -8.11 1.11 -1.26
CA GLY A 112 -6.90 1.56 -0.59
C GLY A 112 -7.17 2.27 0.72
N CYS A 113 -6.17 2.23 1.61
CA CYS A 113 -6.20 2.90 2.91
C CYS A 113 -5.15 4.00 2.96
N SER A 114 -5.47 5.18 3.53
CA SER A 114 -4.56 6.31 3.68
C SER A 114 -3.97 6.75 2.34
N ILE A 115 -2.67 6.57 2.08
CA ILE A 115 -2.08 6.85 0.75
C ILE A 115 -2.76 6.04 -0.35
N GLY A 116 -3.08 4.76 -0.09
CA GLY A 116 -3.88 3.93 -0.99
C GLY A 116 -5.29 4.48 -1.19
N GLY A 117 -5.89 5.07 -0.15
CA GLY A 117 -7.17 5.77 -0.24
C GLY A 117 -7.10 7.06 -1.04
N ARG A 118 -5.99 7.80 -0.96
CA ARG A 118 -5.75 9.00 -1.75
C ARG A 118 -5.58 8.68 -3.24
N ILE A 119 -4.77 7.67 -3.56
CA ILE A 119 -4.49 7.35 -4.96
C ILE A 119 -5.73 6.84 -5.72
N VAL A 120 -6.73 6.25 -5.04
CA VAL A 120 -7.96 5.85 -5.72
C VAL A 120 -8.77 7.05 -6.21
N LEU A 121 -8.63 8.25 -5.61
CA LEU A 121 -9.23 9.48 -6.14
C LEU A 121 -8.56 9.90 -7.45
N HIS A 122 -7.23 9.81 -7.54
CA HIS A 122 -6.49 10.06 -8.79
C HIS A 122 -6.89 9.06 -9.87
N LEU A 123 -6.97 7.76 -9.52
CA LEU A 123 -7.42 6.73 -10.46
C LEU A 123 -8.85 6.97 -10.93
N ALA A 124 -9.75 7.44 -10.05
CA ALA A 124 -11.12 7.78 -10.42
C ALA A 124 -11.19 8.96 -11.40
N HIS A 125 -10.27 9.91 -11.27
CA HIS A 125 -10.21 11.07 -12.14
C HIS A 125 -9.55 10.77 -13.50
N GLU A 126 -8.44 10.03 -13.50
CA GLU A 126 -7.58 9.86 -14.69
C GLU A 126 -7.82 8.54 -15.44
N HIS A 127 -8.29 7.50 -14.75
CA HIS A 127 -8.46 6.14 -15.31
C HIS A 127 -9.76 5.46 -14.87
N PRO A 128 -10.93 6.14 -14.89
CA PRO A 128 -12.18 5.58 -14.39
C PRO A 128 -12.61 4.30 -15.12
N GLU A 129 -12.26 4.18 -16.39
CA GLU A 129 -12.60 3.05 -17.24
C GLU A 129 -11.85 1.75 -16.89
N ARG A 130 -10.76 1.86 -16.13
CA ARG A 130 -9.91 0.72 -15.75
C ARG A 130 -10.46 -0.06 -14.56
N PHE A 131 -11.41 0.49 -13.82
CA PHE A 131 -11.86 -0.04 -12.55
C PHE A 131 -13.39 -0.16 -12.48
N ARG A 132 -13.87 -1.29 -11.98
CA ARG A 132 -15.29 -1.51 -11.69
C ARG A 132 -15.82 -0.61 -10.59
N ALA A 133 -15.01 -0.39 -9.56
CA ALA A 133 -15.27 0.50 -8.43
C ALA A 133 -13.95 0.89 -7.76
N LEU A 134 -13.96 2.03 -7.09
CA LEU A 134 -12.83 2.58 -6.35
C LEU A 134 -13.29 2.89 -4.92
N ILE A 135 -12.58 2.37 -3.92
CA ILE A 135 -12.93 2.47 -2.49
C ILE A 135 -11.76 3.11 -1.75
N GLY A 136 -11.92 4.35 -1.31
CA GLY A 136 -10.95 5.06 -0.47
C GLY A 136 -11.34 4.96 1.01
N LEU A 137 -10.39 4.48 1.83
CA LEU A 137 -10.54 4.34 3.28
C LEU A 137 -9.53 5.25 3.99
N GLU A 138 -9.97 5.89 5.10
CA GLU A 138 -9.10 6.69 5.97
C GLU A 138 -8.28 7.72 5.18
N SER A 139 -8.91 8.42 4.25
CA SER A 139 -8.24 9.38 3.36
C SER A 139 -9.14 10.55 2.99
N ALA A 140 -8.53 11.59 2.41
CA ALA A 140 -9.19 12.77 1.90
C ALA A 140 -8.48 13.26 0.64
N ALA A 141 -9.11 14.17 -0.12
CA ALA A 141 -8.51 14.78 -1.32
C ALA A 141 -7.25 15.60 -1.00
N HIS A 142 -7.12 16.08 0.22
CA HIS A 142 -5.98 16.84 0.73
C HIS A 142 -5.76 16.57 2.22
N THR A 143 -4.52 16.76 2.65
CA THR A 143 -4.15 16.73 4.07
C THR A 143 -3.06 17.76 4.28
N ASP A 144 -3.28 18.73 5.16
CA ASP A 144 -2.23 19.67 5.54
C ASP A 144 -1.06 18.93 6.19
N ALA A 145 0.15 19.40 5.96
CA ALA A 145 1.33 18.86 6.61
C ALA A 145 1.20 19.04 8.13
N TYR A 146 1.18 17.95 8.87
CA TYR A 146 0.94 17.95 10.31
C TYR A 146 2.17 17.61 11.15
N TYR A 147 3.29 17.29 10.53
CA TYR A 147 4.59 17.13 11.20
C TYR A 147 5.77 17.27 10.23
N ASP A 148 6.95 17.58 10.77
CA ASP A 148 8.19 17.67 10.01
C ASP A 148 8.65 16.25 9.60
N LEU A 149 8.85 16.04 8.30
CA LEU A 149 9.30 14.77 7.72
C LEU A 149 10.82 14.66 7.57
N SER A 150 11.56 15.77 7.74
CA SER A 150 12.99 15.83 7.43
C SER A 150 13.83 14.81 8.19
N TRP A 151 13.41 14.47 9.41
CA TRP A 151 14.11 13.54 10.29
C TRP A 151 13.79 12.05 10.02
N LEU A 152 12.77 11.74 9.20
CA LEU A 152 12.37 10.35 8.89
C LEU A 152 13.36 9.62 7.97
N HIS A 153 14.27 10.34 7.35
CA HIS A 153 15.34 9.77 6.51
C HIS A 153 16.70 10.09 7.11
N ARG A 154 16.99 9.50 8.25
CA ARG A 154 18.27 9.66 8.94
C ARG A 154 18.98 8.31 9.01
N PRO A 155 20.25 8.22 8.58
CA PRO A 155 21.01 6.97 8.62
C PRO A 155 21.39 6.53 10.05
N ASP A 156 21.32 7.44 11.02
CA ASP A 156 21.68 7.22 12.43
C ASP A 156 20.50 6.80 13.31
N VAL A 157 19.28 6.66 12.75
CA VAL A 157 18.11 6.20 13.49
C VAL A 157 17.46 5.01 12.81
N HIS A 158 16.85 4.13 13.59
CA HIS A 158 16.09 3.00 13.06
C HIS A 158 14.70 3.48 12.59
N GLY A 159 14.58 3.76 11.28
CA GLY A 159 13.37 4.35 10.69
C GLY A 159 12.09 3.59 11.00
N GLY A 160 12.10 2.26 10.98
CA GLY A 160 10.93 1.44 11.31
C GLY A 160 10.44 1.64 12.75
N MET A 161 11.34 1.74 13.73
CA MET A 161 10.93 2.03 15.11
C MET A 161 10.33 3.42 15.24
N VAL A 162 10.89 4.39 14.54
CA VAL A 162 10.38 5.76 14.52
C VAL A 162 8.96 5.78 13.90
N CYS A 163 8.76 5.12 12.77
CA CYS A 163 7.44 5.00 12.14
C CYS A 163 6.42 4.37 13.10
N ALA A 164 6.77 3.26 13.75
CA ALA A 164 5.91 2.62 14.74
C ALA A 164 5.58 3.57 15.91
N GLY A 165 6.56 4.37 16.38
CA GLY A 165 6.34 5.38 17.41
C GLY A 165 5.32 6.44 17.00
N VAL A 166 5.43 6.98 15.78
CA VAL A 166 4.46 7.94 15.22
C VAL A 166 3.07 7.30 15.12
N ILE A 167 3.00 6.11 14.52
CA ILE A 167 1.72 5.41 14.31
C ILE A 167 1.04 5.01 15.62
N SER A 168 1.81 4.70 16.67
CA SER A 168 1.23 4.36 17.98
C SER A 168 0.33 5.48 18.54
N GLY A 169 0.63 6.73 18.20
CA GLY A 169 -0.19 7.89 18.57
C GLY A 169 -1.43 8.09 17.69
N LEU A 170 -1.50 7.44 16.53
CA LEU A 170 -2.61 7.58 15.58
C LEU A 170 -3.63 6.42 15.67
N VAL A 171 -3.22 5.28 16.22
CA VAL A 171 -4.14 4.14 16.37
C VAL A 171 -5.19 4.43 17.42
N ALA A 172 -6.47 4.21 17.07
CA ALA A 172 -7.58 4.44 17.98
C ALA A 172 -7.42 3.68 19.30
N PRO A 173 -7.52 4.34 20.47
CA PRO A 173 -7.32 3.69 21.76
C PRO A 173 -8.28 2.52 22.02
N VAL A 174 -9.47 2.57 21.40
CA VAL A 174 -10.51 1.54 21.51
C VAL A 174 -10.30 0.34 20.58
N ALA A 175 -9.32 0.40 19.68
CA ALA A 175 -9.01 -0.73 18.80
C ALA A 175 -8.54 -1.93 19.65
N PRO A 176 -8.93 -3.18 19.29
CA PRO A 176 -8.46 -4.37 19.97
C PRO A 176 -6.92 -4.44 20.03
N ALA A 177 -6.38 -4.85 21.19
CA ALA A 177 -4.93 -4.85 21.41
C ALA A 177 -4.16 -5.65 20.35
N VAL A 178 -4.71 -6.77 19.88
CA VAL A 178 -4.09 -7.60 18.83
C VAL A 178 -3.90 -6.79 17.54
N HIS A 179 -4.90 -6.03 17.10
CA HIS A 179 -4.79 -5.23 15.88
C HIS A 179 -3.86 -4.03 16.04
N ARG A 180 -3.82 -3.42 17.25
CA ARG A 180 -2.85 -2.36 17.54
C ARG A 180 -1.41 -2.85 17.43
N TRP A 181 -1.10 -4.00 18.04
CA TRP A 181 0.24 -4.61 17.96
C TRP A 181 0.60 -5.04 16.55
N GLU A 182 -0.33 -5.62 15.82
CA GLU A 182 -0.14 -6.03 14.44
C GLU A 182 0.17 -4.81 13.53
N THR A 183 -0.58 -3.72 13.69
CA THR A 183 -0.34 -2.46 12.96
C THR A 183 1.07 -1.94 13.23
N LEU A 184 1.50 -1.83 14.49
CA LEU A 184 2.86 -1.37 14.81
C LEU A 184 3.93 -2.28 14.21
N TRP A 185 3.72 -3.58 14.22
CA TRP A 185 4.65 -4.54 13.64
C TRP A 185 4.78 -4.36 12.13
N HIS A 186 3.71 -4.06 11.41
CA HIS A 186 3.77 -3.76 9.98
C HIS A 186 4.68 -2.55 9.72
N TYR A 187 4.46 -1.46 10.43
CA TYR A 187 5.23 -0.22 10.26
C TYR A 187 6.71 -0.32 10.67
N MET A 188 7.09 -1.30 11.46
CA MET A 188 8.48 -1.54 11.84
C MET A 188 9.34 -2.17 10.73
N GLN A 189 8.75 -2.60 9.63
CA GLN A 189 9.43 -3.40 8.59
C GLN A 189 9.64 -2.68 7.26
N SER A 190 9.34 -1.39 7.18
CA SER A 190 9.65 -0.60 6.00
C SER A 190 11.14 -0.28 5.90
N GLY A 191 11.63 -0.11 4.66
CA GLY A 191 13.01 0.28 4.40
C GLY A 191 13.34 1.70 4.87
N PRO A 192 14.62 2.07 4.90
CA PRO A 192 15.06 3.43 5.23
C PRO A 192 14.40 4.47 4.31
N GLY A 193 13.81 5.51 4.90
CA GLY A 193 13.20 6.61 4.17
C GLY A 193 11.86 6.31 3.46
N VAL A 194 11.38 5.07 3.51
CA VAL A 194 10.17 4.65 2.79
C VAL A 194 8.94 5.41 3.30
N PHE A 195 8.73 5.47 4.59
CA PHE A 195 7.60 6.20 5.16
C PHE A 195 7.62 7.69 4.80
N LYS A 196 8.80 8.33 4.84
CA LYS A 196 8.97 9.72 4.38
C LYS A 196 8.59 9.87 2.91
N GLY A 197 9.07 8.95 2.06
CA GLY A 197 8.82 8.99 0.62
C GLY A 197 7.33 8.82 0.27
N ASP A 198 6.61 7.95 0.97
CA ASP A 198 5.16 7.80 0.84
C ASP A 198 4.41 9.08 1.26
N LEU A 199 4.86 9.70 2.35
CA LEU A 199 4.24 10.94 2.82
C LEU A 199 4.52 12.13 1.90
N ASN A 200 5.55 12.08 1.04
CA ASN A 200 5.71 13.06 -0.02
C ASN A 200 4.49 13.07 -0.95
N PHE A 201 4.02 11.91 -1.39
CA PHE A 201 2.77 11.82 -2.12
C PHE A 201 1.60 12.33 -1.27
N TYR A 202 1.44 11.82 -0.06
CA TYR A 202 0.25 12.07 0.75
C TYR A 202 0.09 13.53 1.18
N MET A 203 1.19 14.24 1.47
CA MET A 203 1.17 15.58 2.07
C MET A 203 1.59 16.68 1.10
N ILE A 204 2.21 16.35 -0.03
CA ILE A 204 2.78 17.35 -0.95
C ILE A 204 2.24 17.16 -2.36
N ASP A 205 2.56 16.03 -3.02
CA ASP A 205 2.28 15.81 -4.44
C ASP A 205 0.82 15.41 -4.72
N GLY A 206 0.19 14.66 -3.82
CA GLY A 206 -1.11 14.03 -4.04
C GLY A 206 -2.33 14.90 -3.72
N ASP A 207 -2.21 16.22 -3.67
CA ASP A 207 -3.37 17.12 -3.52
C ASP A 207 -4.24 17.08 -4.80
N ILE A 208 -5.49 16.71 -4.65
CA ILE A 208 -6.44 16.55 -5.76
C ILE A 208 -7.75 17.34 -5.53
N ARG A 209 -7.75 18.28 -4.57
CA ARG A 209 -8.94 19.05 -4.21
C ARG A 209 -9.62 19.74 -5.38
N ASP A 210 -8.82 20.25 -6.32
CA ASP A 210 -9.31 21.00 -7.46
C ASP A 210 -9.85 20.13 -8.61
N ARG A 211 -9.83 18.79 -8.42
CA ARG A 211 -10.21 17.79 -9.43
C ARG A 211 -11.32 16.83 -8.96
N VAL A 212 -11.76 16.95 -7.71
CA VAL A 212 -12.84 16.14 -7.13
C VAL A 212 -13.97 17.09 -6.75
N ASP A 213 -15.09 17.00 -7.46
CA ASP A 213 -16.34 17.74 -7.21
C ASP A 213 -17.34 16.85 -6.42
#